data_207ce8d50f981a2c95787d5914a5d5d1
#
_entry.id   207ce8d50f981a2c95787d5914a5d5d1
#
_cell.length_a   1.000
_cell.length_b   1.000
_cell.length_c   1.000
_cell.angle_alpha   90.00
_cell.angle_beta   90.00
_cell.angle_gamma   90.00
#
_symmetry.space_group_name_H-M   'P 1'
#
loop_
_entity.id
_entity.type
_entity.pdbx_description
1 polymer ?
#
loop_
_entity_poly.entity_id
_entity_poly.type
_entity_poly.pdbx_seq_one_letter_code
_entity_poly.pdbx_strand_id
1 'polypeptide(L)'
;MKSTCAVLLLAAALTPISLQAQDRTVTLLQRLADAPGPPGAEEPVRAIMVPEMKPFTTAPIRYDGMGSVIAQQGATGPRIMIDAHMDELGGMVRRVTPTGFLTMQMLGGWLDQALVDQRWIILGSKGPVHAVTGIRDVHVVPADERTRVFARDQLYLDIGAKNAQEAAAMGVTPGDPVVPDAPFMVMNGSKNYLGKAWDDRIGCAVLLEAMRRTATLPHANQLFFVATTQEEIGLRGAKTAAQVVKPDLGIAIEGGITGDTAGSRPEETQVKLGAGPGMFLYDSSTLPNRKLVAFVRKTAATAGLPLQTDLVQGYGDDTGEIQSSNGGTPTVNLVVPVRYTHAHNGIVNRQDFDNMVDLMVALLTHLDQATVDQIRDFTPQP
;
A
#
# COMPACT_ATOMS: atom_id res chain seq x y z
N MET A 1 6.88 70.19 42.67
CA MET A 1 6.92 69.42 41.42
C MET A 1 6.88 67.96 41.80
N LYS A 2 5.73 67.32 41.64
CA LYS A 2 5.54 65.88 41.90
C LYS A 2 5.45 65.16 40.55
N SER A 3 6.42 64.30 40.26
CA SER A 3 6.47 63.52 39.03
C SER A 3 5.75 62.16 39.25
N THR A 4 4.67 61.95 38.51
CA THR A 4 3.90 60.72 38.56
C THR A 4 4.42 59.80 37.45
N CYS A 5 5.07 58.68 37.81
CA CYS A 5 5.42 57.60 36.84
C CYS A 5 4.17 56.74 36.59
N ALA A 6 3.74 56.73 35.35
CA ALA A 6 2.72 55.78 34.88
C ALA A 6 3.40 54.46 34.43
N VAL A 7 3.06 53.34 35.08
CA VAL A 7 3.46 52.00 34.70
C VAL A 7 2.44 51.43 33.68
N LEU A 8 2.84 51.26 32.43
CA LEU A 8 2.05 50.55 31.42
C LEU A 8 2.22 49.03 31.64
N LEU A 9 1.16 48.39 32.06
CA LEU A 9 1.05 46.94 32.07
C LEU A 9 0.67 46.46 30.64
N LEU A 10 1.63 45.84 29.95
CA LEU A 10 1.37 45.12 28.71
C LEU A 10 0.72 43.76 29.05
N ALA A 11 -0.60 43.62 28.83
CA ALA A 11 -1.28 42.36 28.90
C ALA A 11 -0.95 41.56 27.61
N ALA A 12 -0.09 40.54 27.70
CA ALA A 12 0.13 39.58 26.64
C ALA A 12 -1.11 38.68 26.53
N ALA A 13 -1.88 38.86 25.48
CA ALA A 13 -3.00 37.96 25.15
C ALA A 13 -2.38 36.61 24.67
N LEU A 14 -2.42 35.61 25.56
CA LEU A 14 -2.19 34.23 25.20
C LEU A 14 -3.37 33.76 24.34
N THR A 15 -3.22 33.80 23.03
CA THR A 15 -4.12 33.09 22.11
C THR A 15 -4.01 31.59 22.40
N PRO A 16 -5.12 30.89 22.71
CA PRO A 16 -5.08 29.44 22.88
C PRO A 16 -4.67 28.83 21.52
N ILE A 17 -3.53 28.15 21.51
CA ILE A 17 -3.19 27.23 20.41
C ILE A 17 -4.23 26.11 20.54
N SER A 18 -5.27 26.14 19.68
CA SER A 18 -6.16 25.00 19.54
C SER A 18 -5.30 23.85 19.03
N LEU A 19 -5.01 22.87 19.88
CA LEU A 19 -4.57 21.55 19.40
C LEU A 19 -5.73 21.03 18.55
N GLN A 20 -5.64 21.25 17.25
CA GLN A 20 -6.54 20.62 16.30
C GLN A 20 -6.29 19.12 16.45
N ALA A 21 -7.28 18.36 16.92
CA ALA A 21 -7.17 16.91 17.02
C ALA A 21 -6.73 16.40 15.66
N GLN A 22 -5.57 15.71 15.61
CA GLN A 22 -5.02 15.20 14.39
C GLN A 22 -6.05 14.26 13.76
N ASP A 23 -6.34 14.43 12.47
CA ASP A 23 -7.29 13.59 11.74
C ASP A 23 -6.85 12.12 11.87
N ARG A 24 -7.72 11.27 12.45
CA ARG A 24 -7.46 9.83 12.66
C ARG A 24 -6.97 9.16 11.38
N THR A 25 -7.56 9.51 10.25
CA THR A 25 -7.19 8.95 8.95
C THR A 25 -5.76 9.33 8.57
N VAL A 26 -5.38 10.59 8.74
CA VAL A 26 -4.00 11.04 8.47
C VAL A 26 -3.01 10.31 9.36
N THR A 27 -3.34 10.15 10.65
CA THR A 27 -2.50 9.39 11.60
C THR A 27 -2.36 7.91 11.20
N LEU A 28 -3.46 7.27 10.75
CA LEU A 28 -3.44 5.89 10.28
C LEU A 28 -2.58 5.75 9.02
N LEU A 29 -2.79 6.60 8.03
CA LEU A 29 -2.02 6.63 6.78
C LEU A 29 -0.53 6.82 7.05
N GLN A 30 -0.16 7.75 7.93
CA GLN A 30 1.22 7.96 8.34
C GLN A 30 1.82 6.71 8.98
N ARG A 31 1.12 6.10 9.97
CA ARG A 31 1.60 4.90 10.66
C ARG A 31 1.83 3.73 9.69
N LEU A 32 0.92 3.54 8.74
CA LEU A 32 1.03 2.47 7.74
C LEU A 32 2.15 2.75 6.73
N ALA A 33 2.25 3.98 6.21
CA ALA A 33 3.29 4.33 5.25
C ALA A 33 4.69 4.27 5.86
N ASP A 34 4.86 4.75 7.10
CA ASP A 34 6.18 4.79 7.77
C ASP A 34 6.62 3.42 8.30
N ALA A 35 5.70 2.48 8.55
CA ALA A 35 6.04 1.16 9.07
C ALA A 35 6.89 0.37 8.06
N PRO A 36 8.08 -0.12 8.44
CA PRO A 36 8.87 -0.97 7.58
C PRO A 36 8.23 -2.35 7.46
N GLY A 37 8.27 -2.93 6.26
CA GLY A 37 7.71 -4.26 6.03
C GLY A 37 7.91 -4.72 4.60
N PRO A 38 9.14 -5.06 4.17
CA PRO A 38 9.35 -5.68 2.88
C PRO A 38 8.88 -7.14 2.91
N PRO A 39 8.75 -7.81 1.74
CA PRO A 39 8.27 -9.18 1.67
C PRO A 39 8.98 -10.13 2.65
N GLY A 40 8.19 -10.80 3.49
CA GLY A 40 8.67 -11.73 4.53
C GLY A 40 9.12 -11.06 5.84
N ALA A 41 8.97 -9.74 5.99
CA ALA A 41 9.27 -9.00 7.21
C ALA A 41 8.16 -7.98 7.56
N GLU A 42 6.89 -8.36 7.37
CA GLU A 42 5.71 -7.51 7.52
C GLU A 42 5.24 -7.36 8.99
N GLU A 43 5.96 -7.90 9.97
CA GLU A 43 5.56 -7.85 11.39
C GLU A 43 5.25 -6.44 11.90
N PRO A 44 5.98 -5.37 11.55
CA PRO A 44 5.66 -4.03 12.02
C PRO A 44 4.32 -3.53 11.48
N VAL A 45 3.95 -3.90 10.26
CA VAL A 45 2.65 -3.57 9.64
C VAL A 45 1.54 -4.39 10.28
N ARG A 46 1.76 -5.69 10.45
CA ARG A 46 0.83 -6.58 11.15
C ARG A 46 0.53 -6.09 12.57
N ALA A 47 1.53 -5.53 13.25
CA ALA A 47 1.37 -4.92 14.58
C ALA A 47 0.47 -3.66 14.57
N ILE A 48 0.24 -3.04 13.40
CA ILE A 48 -0.75 -1.98 13.22
C ILE A 48 -2.11 -2.58 12.83
N MET A 49 -2.14 -3.49 11.85
CA MET A 49 -3.37 -4.05 11.29
C MET A 49 -4.19 -4.79 12.35
N VAL A 50 -3.58 -5.67 13.12
CA VAL A 50 -4.29 -6.53 14.08
C VAL A 50 -5.04 -5.73 15.17
N PRO A 51 -4.44 -4.76 15.87
CA PRO A 51 -5.16 -3.92 16.84
C PRO A 51 -6.28 -3.07 16.21
N GLU A 52 -6.09 -2.57 14.98
CA GLU A 52 -7.12 -1.79 14.28
C GLU A 52 -8.31 -2.67 13.82
N MET A 53 -8.07 -3.93 13.43
CA MET A 53 -9.13 -4.89 13.05
C MET A 53 -9.89 -5.45 14.26
N LYS A 54 -9.20 -5.71 15.36
CA LYS A 54 -9.72 -6.47 16.50
C LYS A 54 -11.06 -5.96 17.07
N PRO A 55 -11.33 -4.64 17.18
CA PRO A 55 -12.61 -4.14 17.68
C PRO A 55 -13.81 -4.44 16.79
N PHE A 56 -13.60 -4.77 15.52
CA PHE A 56 -14.63 -4.86 14.49
C PHE A 56 -14.84 -6.29 13.95
N THR A 57 -14.05 -7.26 14.40
CA THR A 57 -14.23 -8.66 14.01
C THR A 57 -15.30 -9.36 14.86
N THR A 58 -16.10 -10.23 14.23
CA THR A 58 -17.12 -11.07 14.89
C THR A 58 -16.61 -12.46 15.24
N ALA A 59 -15.40 -12.82 14.81
CA ALA A 59 -14.72 -14.07 15.10
C ALA A 59 -13.26 -13.81 15.47
N PRO A 60 -12.54 -14.75 16.10
CA PRO A 60 -11.11 -14.60 16.35
C PRO A 60 -10.34 -14.34 15.04
N ILE A 61 -9.40 -13.39 15.07
CA ILE A 61 -8.47 -13.16 13.97
C ILE A 61 -7.68 -14.45 13.73
N ARG A 62 -7.56 -14.83 12.47
CA ARG A 62 -6.81 -16.00 12.01
C ARG A 62 -5.62 -15.56 11.17
N TYR A 63 -4.69 -16.46 11.00
CA TYR A 63 -3.54 -16.30 10.12
C TYR A 63 -3.48 -17.50 9.17
N ASP A 64 -2.97 -17.29 7.97
CA ASP A 64 -2.54 -18.38 7.12
C ASP A 64 -1.12 -18.86 7.50
N GLY A 65 -0.58 -19.81 6.76
CA GLY A 65 0.78 -20.34 7.01
C GLY A 65 1.92 -19.37 6.66
N MET A 66 1.61 -18.23 6.02
CA MET A 66 2.58 -17.21 5.64
C MET A 66 2.47 -15.94 6.48
N GLY A 67 1.45 -15.83 7.34
CA GLY A 67 1.25 -14.72 8.24
C GLY A 67 0.33 -13.63 7.73
N SER A 68 -0.45 -13.88 6.67
CA SER A 68 -1.55 -13.00 6.28
C SER A 68 -2.59 -12.94 7.40
N VAL A 69 -3.16 -11.76 7.65
CA VAL A 69 -4.14 -11.52 8.71
C VAL A 69 -5.54 -11.65 8.15
N ILE A 70 -6.39 -12.47 8.77
CA ILE A 70 -7.77 -12.72 8.33
C ILE A 70 -8.73 -12.36 9.45
N ALA A 71 -9.48 -11.27 9.28
CA ALA A 71 -10.54 -10.83 10.17
C ALA A 71 -11.91 -11.03 9.51
N GLN A 72 -12.94 -11.36 10.30
CA GLN A 72 -14.26 -11.70 9.79
C GLN A 72 -15.35 -10.83 10.41
N GLN A 73 -16.32 -10.41 9.58
CA GLN A 73 -17.60 -9.84 9.99
C GLN A 73 -18.75 -10.67 9.39
N GLY A 74 -19.84 -10.79 10.13
CA GLY A 74 -20.97 -11.63 9.73
C GLY A 74 -20.70 -13.14 9.90
N ALA A 75 -21.78 -13.91 9.94
CA ALA A 75 -21.72 -15.36 10.17
C ALA A 75 -22.46 -16.17 9.10
N THR A 76 -23.26 -15.53 8.26
CA THR A 76 -24.13 -16.16 7.27
C THR A 76 -24.06 -15.44 5.93
N GLY A 77 -24.53 -16.07 4.86
CA GLY A 77 -24.50 -15.52 3.50
C GLY A 77 -23.19 -15.83 2.77
N PRO A 78 -22.98 -15.23 1.59
CA PRO A 78 -21.82 -15.48 0.74
C PRO A 78 -20.54 -14.97 1.40
N ARG A 79 -19.45 -15.65 1.09
CA ARG A 79 -18.10 -15.34 1.61
C ARG A 79 -17.40 -14.36 0.68
N ILE A 80 -17.29 -13.12 1.11
CA ILE A 80 -16.64 -12.05 0.34
C ILE A 80 -15.25 -11.81 0.92
N MET A 81 -14.21 -12.00 0.14
CA MET A 81 -12.83 -11.68 0.51
C MET A 81 -12.52 -10.27 0.03
N ILE A 82 -12.10 -9.43 0.94
CA ILE A 82 -11.56 -8.10 0.70
C ILE A 82 -10.08 -8.17 1.02
N ASP A 83 -9.25 -7.87 0.06
CA ASP A 83 -7.82 -8.06 0.14
C ASP A 83 -7.04 -6.77 -0.03
N ALA A 84 -5.89 -6.66 0.65
CA ALA A 84 -4.88 -5.62 0.51
C ALA A 84 -3.56 -6.15 1.07
N HIS A 85 -2.43 -5.89 0.39
CA HIS A 85 -1.17 -6.46 0.86
C HIS A 85 -0.40 -5.57 1.84
N MET A 86 0.27 -6.23 2.80
CA MET A 86 1.05 -5.55 3.85
C MET A 86 2.48 -5.25 3.44
N ASP A 87 3.04 -6.00 2.51
CA ASP A 87 4.42 -5.77 2.11
C ASP A 87 4.59 -4.52 1.25
N GLU A 88 5.79 -4.06 1.15
CA GLU A 88 6.23 -2.95 0.32
C GLU A 88 7.46 -3.37 -0.47
N LEU A 89 7.72 -2.74 -1.58
CA LEU A 89 8.97 -2.89 -2.29
C LEU A 89 10.16 -2.66 -1.37
N GLY A 90 11.16 -3.52 -1.47
CA GLY A 90 12.35 -3.40 -0.63
C GLY A 90 13.54 -4.15 -1.20
N GLY A 91 14.37 -4.62 -0.31
CA GLY A 91 15.51 -5.44 -0.61
C GLY A 91 15.95 -6.26 0.59
N MET A 92 17.05 -6.98 0.38
CA MET A 92 17.70 -7.79 1.40
C MET A 92 19.21 -7.63 1.25
N VAL A 93 19.93 -7.48 2.36
CA VAL A 93 21.39 -7.46 2.35
C VAL A 93 21.87 -8.79 1.77
N ARG A 94 22.56 -8.75 0.63
CA ARG A 94 23.08 -9.95 -0.03
C ARG A 94 24.47 -10.31 0.48
N ARG A 95 25.35 -9.31 0.65
CA ARG A 95 26.73 -9.51 1.07
C ARG A 95 27.29 -8.24 1.68
N VAL A 96 28.16 -8.38 2.68
CA VAL A 96 29.03 -7.33 3.20
C VAL A 96 30.40 -7.45 2.52
N THR A 97 30.91 -6.35 1.94
CA THR A 97 32.23 -6.35 1.31
C THR A 97 33.34 -6.18 2.36
N PRO A 98 34.58 -6.56 2.06
CA PRO A 98 35.71 -6.32 2.98
C PRO A 98 35.89 -4.83 3.35
N THR A 99 35.46 -3.91 2.50
CA THR A 99 35.55 -2.45 2.67
C THR A 99 34.31 -1.84 3.33
N GLY A 100 33.38 -2.64 3.84
CA GLY A 100 32.22 -2.16 4.60
C GLY A 100 30.98 -1.82 3.78
N PHE A 101 31.05 -1.80 2.45
CA PHE A 101 29.86 -1.61 1.60
C PHE A 101 29.01 -2.88 1.56
N LEU A 102 27.73 -2.73 1.25
CA LEU A 102 26.81 -3.86 1.13
C LEU A 102 26.31 -4.00 -0.31
N THR A 103 26.13 -5.21 -0.78
CA THR A 103 25.33 -5.48 -1.96
C THR A 103 23.92 -5.89 -1.55
N MET A 104 22.92 -5.54 -2.35
CA MET A 104 21.50 -5.77 -2.06
C MET A 104 20.87 -6.69 -3.10
N GLN A 105 20.02 -7.61 -2.65
CA GLN A 105 19.05 -8.31 -3.47
C GLN A 105 17.76 -7.51 -3.42
N MET A 106 17.26 -7.03 -4.56
CA MET A 106 15.96 -6.34 -4.62
C MET A 106 14.82 -7.35 -4.48
N LEU A 107 13.78 -6.94 -3.76
CA LEU A 107 12.51 -7.63 -3.62
C LEU A 107 11.44 -6.76 -4.26
N GLY A 108 10.69 -7.34 -5.21
CA GLY A 108 9.70 -6.65 -6.03
C GLY A 108 10.25 -5.98 -7.29
N GLY A 109 9.37 -5.29 -8.00
CA GLY A 109 9.65 -4.67 -9.30
C GLY A 109 10.18 -3.24 -9.20
N TRP A 110 11.47 -3.02 -9.38
CA TRP A 110 12.10 -1.70 -9.33
C TRP A 110 12.64 -1.25 -10.69
N LEU A 111 12.57 0.07 -10.96
CA LEU A 111 13.36 0.69 -12.02
C LEU A 111 14.78 1.00 -11.50
N ASP A 112 15.83 0.58 -12.24
CA ASP A 112 17.21 0.76 -11.81
C ASP A 112 17.59 2.24 -11.59
N GLN A 113 17.08 3.14 -12.43
CA GLN A 113 17.30 4.59 -12.29
C GLN A 113 16.63 5.20 -11.04
N ALA A 114 15.64 4.53 -10.46
CA ALA A 114 14.98 5.00 -9.23
C ALA A 114 15.75 4.61 -7.96
N LEU A 115 16.80 3.79 -8.07
CA LEU A 115 17.57 3.28 -6.94
C LEU A 115 18.81 4.14 -6.60
N VAL A 116 19.21 5.02 -7.51
CA VAL A 116 20.45 5.78 -7.39
C VAL A 116 20.24 6.96 -6.43
N ASP A 117 21.24 7.18 -5.55
CA ASP A 117 21.26 8.28 -4.58
C ASP A 117 20.04 8.32 -3.63
N GLN A 118 19.54 7.14 -3.28
CA GLN A 118 18.39 6.98 -2.38
C GLN A 118 18.83 6.60 -0.97
N ARG A 119 18.04 7.04 0.03
CA ARG A 119 18.22 6.64 1.42
C ARG A 119 17.45 5.36 1.70
N TRP A 120 18.03 4.51 2.56
CA TRP A 120 17.48 3.23 2.95
C TRP A 120 17.61 3.01 4.45
N ILE A 121 16.77 2.13 4.98
CA ILE A 121 16.87 1.62 6.34
C ILE A 121 17.07 0.11 6.25
N ILE A 122 18.13 -0.40 6.86
CA ILE A 122 18.38 -1.83 7.05
C ILE A 122 17.83 -2.20 8.42
N LEU A 123 17.01 -3.25 8.48
CA LEU A 123 16.42 -3.75 9.71
C LEU A 123 17.41 -4.74 10.38
N GLY A 124 18.50 -4.20 10.92
CA GLY A 124 19.56 -4.98 11.55
C GLY A 124 19.21 -5.48 12.95
N SER A 125 19.96 -6.47 13.44
CA SER A 125 19.72 -7.13 14.74
C SER A 125 19.86 -6.23 15.97
N LYS A 126 20.49 -5.07 15.82
CA LYS A 126 20.66 -4.06 16.89
C LYS A 126 19.78 -2.82 16.71
N GLY A 127 18.86 -2.85 15.76
CA GLY A 127 17.99 -1.75 15.39
C GLY A 127 18.24 -1.26 13.98
N PRO A 128 17.54 -0.20 13.55
CA PRO A 128 17.64 0.34 12.19
C PRO A 128 19.03 0.92 11.92
N VAL A 129 19.56 0.61 10.73
CA VAL A 129 20.84 1.16 10.23
C VAL A 129 20.54 1.94 8.95
N HIS A 130 20.85 3.24 8.94
CA HIS A 130 20.66 4.08 7.77
C HIS A 130 21.75 3.83 6.72
N ALA A 131 21.34 3.82 5.46
CA ALA A 131 22.21 3.59 4.32
C ALA A 131 21.86 4.52 3.15
N VAL A 132 22.78 4.64 2.20
CA VAL A 132 22.54 5.32 0.93
C VAL A 132 23.05 4.47 -0.23
N THR A 133 22.31 4.43 -1.34
CA THR A 133 22.83 3.92 -2.63
C THR A 133 23.65 5.01 -3.30
N GLY A 134 24.94 5.09 -2.97
CA GLY A 134 25.87 6.08 -3.52
C GLY A 134 26.22 5.82 -4.98
N ILE A 135 26.66 6.85 -5.65
CA ILE A 135 27.21 6.81 -7.01
C ILE A 135 28.61 7.42 -7.05
N ARG A 136 29.37 7.09 -8.10
CA ARG A 136 30.66 7.73 -8.36
C ARG A 136 30.48 9.23 -8.63
N ASP A 137 31.38 10.04 -8.09
CA ASP A 137 31.38 11.50 -8.26
C ASP A 137 31.51 11.89 -9.73
N VAL A 138 30.78 12.96 -10.14
CA VAL A 138 30.78 13.49 -11.49
C VAL A 138 32.17 13.89 -11.99
N HIS A 139 33.09 14.25 -11.08
CA HIS A 139 34.44 14.64 -11.42
C HIS A 139 35.34 13.49 -11.83
N VAL A 140 35.00 12.25 -11.49
CA VAL A 140 35.76 11.03 -11.84
C VAL A 140 35.06 10.14 -12.84
N VAL A 141 33.77 10.40 -13.16
CA VAL A 141 33.01 9.65 -14.17
C VAL A 141 33.31 10.18 -15.56
N PRO A 142 33.77 9.33 -16.52
CA PRO A 142 33.96 9.73 -17.92
C PRO A 142 32.71 10.35 -18.53
N ALA A 143 32.88 11.32 -19.42
CA ALA A 143 31.77 12.09 -19.99
C ALA A 143 30.71 11.21 -20.71
N ASP A 144 31.16 10.16 -21.38
CA ASP A 144 30.30 9.21 -22.11
C ASP A 144 29.55 8.22 -21.19
N GLU A 145 29.95 8.10 -19.91
CA GLU A 145 29.28 7.27 -18.92
C GLU A 145 28.20 8.05 -18.13
N ARG A 146 28.26 9.39 -18.08
CA ARG A 146 27.40 10.24 -17.23
C ARG A 146 25.90 10.16 -17.54
N THR A 147 25.56 9.74 -18.76
CA THR A 147 24.17 9.59 -19.23
C THR A 147 23.67 8.16 -19.21
N ARG A 148 24.51 7.20 -18.80
CA ARG A 148 24.13 5.79 -18.72
C ARG A 148 23.40 5.51 -17.40
N VAL A 149 22.36 4.69 -17.48
CA VAL A 149 21.69 4.15 -16.29
C VAL A 149 22.64 3.15 -15.64
N PHE A 150 22.82 3.26 -14.33
CA PHE A 150 23.58 2.27 -13.57
C PHE A 150 22.80 0.96 -13.50
N ALA A 151 23.45 -0.14 -13.84
CA ALA A 151 22.89 -1.43 -13.65
C ALA A 151 22.79 -1.76 -12.15
N ARG A 152 21.73 -2.43 -11.75
CA ARG A 152 21.41 -2.77 -10.37
C ARG A 152 22.53 -3.47 -9.62
N ASP A 153 23.29 -4.33 -10.30
CA ASP A 153 24.43 -5.06 -9.74
C ASP A 153 25.67 -4.18 -9.49
N GLN A 154 25.67 -2.94 -9.98
CA GLN A 154 26.72 -1.93 -9.73
C GLN A 154 26.39 -1.03 -8.54
N LEU A 155 25.21 -1.15 -7.94
CA LEU A 155 24.79 -0.35 -6.80
C LEU A 155 25.24 -0.98 -5.49
N TYR A 156 25.70 -0.17 -4.57
CA TYR A 156 26.10 -0.53 -3.23
C TYR A 156 25.40 0.33 -2.21
N LEU A 157 25.02 -0.27 -1.07
CA LEU A 157 24.61 0.48 0.10
C LEU A 157 25.85 0.87 0.90
N ASP A 158 25.98 2.15 1.19
CA ASP A 158 26.97 2.71 2.10
C ASP A 158 26.30 2.99 3.45
N ILE A 159 26.82 2.37 4.52
CA ILE A 159 26.39 2.54 5.91
C ILE A 159 27.44 3.29 6.73
N GLY A 160 28.49 3.83 6.12
CA GLY A 160 29.59 4.51 6.77
C GLY A 160 30.60 3.56 7.47
N ALA A 161 30.50 2.24 7.28
CA ALA A 161 31.42 1.27 7.85
C ALA A 161 32.73 1.22 7.05
N LYS A 162 33.88 1.13 7.73
CA LYS A 162 35.21 1.04 7.10
C LYS A 162 35.59 -0.37 6.66
N ASN A 163 34.93 -1.37 7.21
CA ASN A 163 35.20 -2.79 6.94
C ASN A 163 34.01 -3.66 7.38
N ALA A 164 34.09 -4.96 7.07
CA ALA A 164 33.05 -5.92 7.41
C ALA A 164 32.83 -6.08 8.93
N GLN A 165 33.86 -5.93 9.74
CA GLN A 165 33.77 -6.02 11.21
C GLN A 165 32.94 -4.87 11.78
N GLU A 166 33.13 -3.63 11.28
CA GLU A 166 32.31 -2.49 11.68
C GLU A 166 30.84 -2.66 11.26
N ALA A 167 30.57 -3.15 10.05
CA ALA A 167 29.20 -3.46 9.60
C ALA A 167 28.54 -4.50 10.54
N ALA A 168 29.25 -5.58 10.88
CA ALA A 168 28.77 -6.58 11.82
C ALA A 168 28.57 -6.01 13.24
N ALA A 169 29.45 -5.08 13.66
CA ALA A 169 29.31 -4.38 14.95
C ALA A 169 28.06 -3.48 14.99
N MET A 170 27.60 -2.93 13.85
CA MET A 170 26.32 -2.22 13.71
C MET A 170 25.12 -3.16 13.74
N GLY A 171 25.33 -4.48 13.66
CA GLY A 171 24.27 -5.49 13.67
C GLY A 171 23.77 -5.86 12.27
N VAL A 172 24.51 -5.51 11.22
CA VAL A 172 24.15 -5.83 9.84
C VAL A 172 24.72 -7.17 9.40
N THR A 173 23.87 -8.03 8.86
CA THR A 173 24.22 -9.35 8.34
C THR A 173 23.53 -9.63 6.99
N PRO A 174 24.08 -10.53 6.14
CA PRO A 174 23.34 -11.02 4.98
C PRO A 174 22.00 -11.61 5.37
N GLY A 175 20.95 -11.26 4.66
CA GLY A 175 19.58 -11.62 4.95
C GLY A 175 18.76 -10.53 5.64
N ASP A 176 19.40 -9.49 6.20
CA ASP A 176 18.67 -8.40 6.83
C ASP A 176 17.81 -7.66 5.81
N PRO A 177 16.52 -7.38 6.14
CA PRO A 177 15.61 -6.65 5.25
C PRO A 177 16.04 -5.19 5.08
N VAL A 178 15.74 -4.62 3.91
CA VAL A 178 16.05 -3.24 3.55
C VAL A 178 14.81 -2.58 2.98
N VAL A 179 14.47 -1.40 3.49
CA VAL A 179 13.31 -0.61 3.03
C VAL A 179 13.72 0.82 2.67
N PRO A 180 12.95 1.51 1.81
CA PRO A 180 13.12 2.93 1.55
C PRO A 180 13.05 3.78 2.83
N ASP A 181 13.90 4.78 2.96
CA ASP A 181 13.80 5.83 3.99
C ASP A 181 13.15 7.08 3.37
N ALA A 182 11.82 7.05 3.26
CA ALA A 182 11.01 8.11 2.67
C ALA A 182 9.74 8.34 3.52
N PRO A 183 9.87 9.07 4.64
CA PRO A 183 8.80 9.22 5.61
C PRO A 183 7.60 9.99 5.05
N PHE A 184 6.43 9.70 5.62
CA PHE A 184 5.17 10.36 5.29
C PHE A 184 5.24 11.88 5.46
N MET A 185 4.61 12.59 4.52
CA MET A 185 4.50 14.05 4.53
C MET A 185 3.19 14.53 3.89
N VAL A 186 2.52 15.49 4.53
CA VAL A 186 1.44 16.26 3.90
C VAL A 186 2.06 17.29 2.96
N MET A 187 1.72 17.22 1.66
CA MET A 187 2.35 18.09 0.65
C MET A 187 1.74 19.50 0.67
N ASN A 188 2.55 20.50 1.01
CA ASN A 188 2.23 21.92 0.80
C ASN A 188 0.81 22.34 1.26
N GLY A 189 0.33 21.78 2.36
CA GLY A 189 -1.01 22.06 2.88
C GLY A 189 -2.15 21.55 1.98
N SER A 190 -1.86 20.67 1.00
CA SER A 190 -2.83 20.08 0.08
C SER A 190 -3.49 18.83 0.67
N LYS A 191 -4.41 18.23 -0.11
CA LYS A 191 -4.96 16.90 0.17
C LYS A 191 -4.06 15.75 -0.32
N ASN A 192 -2.86 16.05 -0.83
CA ASN A 192 -1.93 15.06 -1.32
C ASN A 192 -0.92 14.69 -0.23
N TYR A 193 -0.60 13.41 -0.15
CA TYR A 193 0.35 12.86 0.79
C TYR A 193 1.49 12.21 0.03
N LEU A 194 2.71 12.57 0.41
CA LEU A 194 3.94 11.98 -0.09
C LEU A 194 4.46 10.97 0.93
N GLY A 195 4.94 9.83 0.48
CA GLY A 195 5.55 8.81 1.33
C GLY A 195 5.94 7.58 0.54
N LYS A 196 6.54 6.61 1.22
CA LYS A 196 6.81 5.28 0.68
C LYS A 196 5.57 4.38 0.78
N ALA A 197 5.65 3.21 0.15
CA ALA A 197 4.77 2.07 0.40
C ALA A 197 3.27 2.33 0.20
N TRP A 198 2.87 3.31 -0.61
CA TRP A 198 1.46 3.50 -0.92
C TRP A 198 0.86 2.29 -1.65
N ASP A 199 1.67 1.58 -2.39
CA ASP A 199 1.50 0.22 -2.84
C ASP A 199 2.01 -0.72 -1.73
N ASP A 200 1.15 -1.42 -0.92
CA ASP A 200 -0.31 -1.20 -0.91
C ASP A 200 -0.81 -0.80 0.49
N ARG A 201 -0.07 0.07 1.18
CA ARG A 201 -0.50 0.56 2.50
C ARG A 201 -1.75 1.45 2.41
N ILE A 202 -2.03 2.00 1.20
CA ILE A 202 -3.27 2.75 0.97
C ILE A 202 -4.47 1.79 0.94
N GLY A 203 -4.36 0.62 0.31
CA GLY A 203 -5.36 -0.44 0.35
C GLY A 203 -5.54 -1.01 1.75
N CYS A 204 -4.46 -1.24 2.49
CA CYS A 204 -4.54 -1.60 3.91
C CYS A 204 -5.36 -0.59 4.73
N ALA A 205 -5.16 0.71 4.50
CA ALA A 205 -5.93 1.76 5.19
C ALA A 205 -7.40 1.76 4.78
N VAL A 206 -7.70 1.59 3.48
CA VAL A 206 -9.09 1.46 2.96
C VAL A 206 -9.76 0.24 3.58
N LEU A 207 -9.08 -0.90 3.62
CA LEU A 207 -9.57 -2.14 4.20
C LEU A 207 -9.96 -1.95 5.67
N LEU A 208 -9.11 -1.31 6.48
CA LEU A 208 -9.38 -1.01 7.89
C LEU A 208 -10.57 -0.07 8.06
N GLU A 209 -10.66 0.99 7.25
CA GLU A 209 -11.73 1.96 7.36
C GLU A 209 -13.07 1.41 6.85
N ALA A 210 -13.06 0.60 5.77
CA ALA A 210 -14.23 -0.12 5.30
C ALA A 210 -14.72 -1.12 6.35
N MET A 211 -13.82 -1.89 6.97
CA MET A 211 -14.15 -2.81 8.07
C MET A 211 -14.79 -2.08 9.26
N ARG A 212 -14.22 -0.95 9.67
CA ARG A 212 -14.75 -0.12 10.77
C ARG A 212 -16.17 0.35 10.48
N ARG A 213 -16.44 0.80 9.25
CA ARG A 213 -17.75 1.35 8.86
C ARG A 213 -18.80 0.27 8.66
N THR A 214 -18.47 -0.85 8.04
CA THR A 214 -19.40 -1.97 7.84
C THR A 214 -19.79 -2.65 9.15
N ALA A 215 -18.95 -2.62 10.18
CA ALA A 215 -19.28 -3.19 11.49
C ALA A 215 -20.55 -2.62 12.15
N THR A 216 -20.99 -1.43 11.75
CA THR A 216 -22.19 -0.76 12.27
C THR A 216 -23.35 -0.73 11.29
N LEU A 217 -23.19 -1.31 10.12
CA LEU A 217 -24.19 -1.34 9.06
C LEU A 217 -24.74 -2.76 8.87
N PRO A 218 -26.04 -2.90 8.53
CA PRO A 218 -26.58 -4.22 8.17
C PRO A 218 -25.98 -4.71 6.87
N HIS A 219 -25.54 -5.96 6.87
CA HIS A 219 -25.08 -6.66 5.66
C HIS A 219 -25.45 -8.16 5.74
N ALA A 220 -25.75 -8.78 4.60
CA ALA A 220 -26.25 -10.15 4.51
C ALA A 220 -25.18 -11.13 3.95
N ASN A 221 -23.93 -10.91 4.33
CA ASN A 221 -22.77 -11.68 3.86
C ASN A 221 -21.75 -11.91 4.99
N GLN A 222 -20.78 -12.77 4.72
CA GLN A 222 -19.59 -12.97 5.54
C GLN A 222 -18.45 -12.20 4.87
N LEU A 223 -18.02 -11.09 5.49
CA LEU A 223 -16.91 -10.28 5.01
C LEU A 223 -15.60 -10.77 5.64
N PHE A 224 -14.63 -11.12 4.81
CA PHE A 224 -13.28 -11.49 5.23
C PHE A 224 -12.33 -10.38 4.80
N PHE A 225 -11.89 -9.58 5.76
CA PHE A 225 -10.88 -8.54 5.57
C PHE A 225 -9.52 -9.19 5.75
N VAL A 226 -8.76 -9.26 4.67
CA VAL A 226 -7.50 -9.98 4.58
C VAL A 226 -6.37 -9.02 4.29
N ALA A 227 -5.39 -8.97 5.18
CA ALA A 227 -4.14 -8.26 4.92
C ALA A 227 -3.07 -9.30 4.57
N THR A 228 -2.72 -9.38 3.30
CA THR A 228 -1.82 -10.39 2.73
C THR A 228 -0.36 -10.06 2.90
N THR A 229 0.51 -11.04 2.68
CA THR A 229 1.97 -10.94 2.75
C THR A 229 2.60 -11.35 1.43
N GLN A 230 3.78 -10.81 1.11
CA GLN A 230 4.61 -11.25 -0.03
C GLN A 230 3.88 -11.16 -1.38
N GLU A 231 3.05 -10.13 -1.58
CA GLU A 231 2.45 -9.84 -2.87
C GLU A 231 3.53 -9.52 -3.90
N GLU A 232 4.44 -8.60 -3.58
CA GLU A 232 5.49 -8.01 -4.42
C GLU A 232 6.48 -9.03 -5.02
N ILE A 233 6.50 -10.24 -4.49
CA ILE A 233 7.38 -11.31 -4.97
C ILE A 233 6.61 -12.53 -5.49
N GLY A 234 5.35 -12.32 -5.90
CA GLY A 234 4.53 -13.30 -6.62
C GLY A 234 3.23 -13.69 -5.95
N LEU A 235 2.46 -12.73 -5.41
CA LEU A 235 1.06 -12.86 -4.95
C LEU A 235 0.85 -13.98 -3.92
N ARG A 236 1.87 -14.25 -3.08
CA ARG A 236 1.96 -15.49 -2.32
C ARG A 236 0.95 -15.59 -1.19
N GLY A 237 0.74 -14.48 -0.47
CA GLY A 237 -0.19 -14.40 0.63
C GLY A 237 -1.65 -14.57 0.17
N ALA A 238 -2.02 -13.95 -0.94
CA ALA A 238 -3.36 -14.09 -1.51
C ALA A 238 -3.68 -15.54 -1.87
N LYS A 239 -2.72 -16.24 -2.46
CA LYS A 239 -2.84 -17.66 -2.78
C LYS A 239 -3.17 -18.53 -1.56
N THR A 240 -2.46 -18.31 -0.45
CA THR A 240 -2.65 -19.10 0.77
C THR A 240 -3.88 -18.65 1.57
N ALA A 241 -4.12 -17.34 1.65
CA ALA A 241 -5.28 -16.78 2.33
C ALA A 241 -6.59 -17.18 1.65
N ALA A 242 -6.66 -17.18 0.30
CA ALA A 242 -7.83 -17.61 -0.44
C ALA A 242 -8.19 -19.09 -0.18
N GLN A 243 -7.21 -19.97 0.07
CA GLN A 243 -7.45 -21.35 0.47
C GLN A 243 -8.06 -21.46 1.88
N VAL A 244 -7.69 -20.57 2.80
CA VAL A 244 -8.24 -20.49 4.15
C VAL A 244 -9.64 -19.89 4.14
N VAL A 245 -9.83 -18.79 3.40
CA VAL A 245 -11.10 -18.06 3.31
C VAL A 245 -12.11 -18.83 2.46
N LYS A 246 -11.70 -19.42 1.34
CA LYS A 246 -12.57 -20.06 0.32
C LYS A 246 -13.68 -19.12 -0.13
N PRO A 247 -13.35 -17.97 -0.72
CA PRO A 247 -14.33 -16.95 -1.05
C PRO A 247 -15.27 -17.36 -2.19
N ASP A 248 -16.50 -16.85 -2.13
CA ASP A 248 -17.44 -16.88 -3.25
C ASP A 248 -17.20 -15.73 -4.22
N LEU A 249 -16.60 -14.64 -3.73
CA LEU A 249 -16.23 -13.44 -4.49
C LEU A 249 -15.03 -12.77 -3.83
N GLY A 250 -14.12 -12.22 -4.64
CA GLY A 250 -12.93 -11.48 -4.18
C GLY A 250 -12.89 -10.04 -4.70
N ILE A 251 -12.41 -9.13 -3.87
CA ILE A 251 -12.11 -7.74 -4.22
C ILE A 251 -10.73 -7.44 -3.65
N ALA A 252 -9.73 -7.18 -4.50
CA ALA A 252 -8.48 -6.59 -4.05
C ALA A 252 -8.58 -5.06 -4.12
N ILE A 253 -7.92 -4.41 -3.18
CA ILE A 253 -7.75 -2.97 -3.14
C ILE A 253 -6.25 -2.74 -3.30
N GLU A 254 -5.86 -1.86 -4.24
CA GLU A 254 -4.46 -1.70 -4.62
C GLU A 254 -4.05 -0.24 -4.76
N GLY A 255 -2.76 0.02 -4.67
CA GLY A 255 -2.13 1.25 -5.10
C GLY A 255 -1.94 1.29 -6.62
N GLY A 256 -2.94 1.84 -7.35
CA GLY A 256 -2.94 1.81 -8.81
C GLY A 256 -2.10 2.88 -9.48
N ILE A 257 -1.42 2.52 -10.57
CA ILE A 257 -0.62 3.44 -11.38
C ILE A 257 -1.45 4.55 -12.01
N THR A 258 -0.87 5.73 -12.19
CA THR A 258 -1.56 6.89 -12.80
C THR A 258 -0.91 7.35 -14.10
N GLY A 259 -1.74 7.80 -15.05
CA GLY A 259 -1.32 8.34 -16.35
C GLY A 259 -1.20 9.86 -16.40
N ASP A 260 -1.30 10.56 -15.27
CA ASP A 260 -1.24 12.01 -15.20
C ASP A 260 0.11 12.53 -14.67
N THR A 261 1.18 11.76 -14.87
CA THR A 261 2.56 12.19 -14.60
C THR A 261 3.22 12.79 -15.84
N ALA A 262 4.22 13.65 -15.62
CA ALA A 262 4.94 14.25 -16.74
C ALA A 262 5.63 13.17 -17.59
N GLY A 263 5.36 13.16 -18.88
CA GLY A 263 5.90 12.18 -19.83
C GLY A 263 5.06 10.91 -20.01
N SER A 264 4.01 10.69 -19.23
CA SER A 264 3.04 9.60 -19.47
C SER A 264 2.25 9.83 -20.75
N ARG A 265 1.90 8.72 -21.42
CA ARG A 265 1.06 8.73 -22.63
C ARG A 265 -0.31 8.15 -22.28
N PRO A 266 -1.39 8.66 -22.91
CA PRO A 266 -2.76 8.18 -22.64
C PRO A 266 -2.97 6.67 -22.88
N GLU A 267 -2.14 6.07 -23.73
CA GLU A 267 -2.19 4.64 -24.05
C GLU A 267 -1.59 3.74 -22.95
N GLU A 268 -0.81 4.31 -22.03
CA GLU A 268 -0.13 3.56 -20.97
C GLU A 268 -1.06 3.33 -19.78
N THR A 269 -1.72 4.39 -19.32
CA THR A 269 -2.75 4.35 -18.28
C THR A 269 -3.56 5.65 -18.29
N GLN A 270 -4.83 5.56 -17.92
CA GLN A 270 -5.78 6.68 -17.95
C GLN A 270 -6.23 7.15 -16.58
N VAL A 271 -5.97 6.35 -15.53
CA VAL A 271 -6.30 6.72 -14.14
C VAL A 271 -5.53 7.97 -13.73
N LYS A 272 -6.19 8.88 -13.03
CA LYS A 272 -5.63 10.17 -12.59
C LYS A 272 -5.79 10.37 -11.11
N LEU A 273 -4.78 10.96 -10.50
CA LEU A 273 -4.81 11.38 -9.10
C LEU A 273 -5.87 12.47 -8.89
N GLY A 274 -6.67 12.36 -7.83
CA GLY A 274 -7.72 13.32 -7.49
C GLY A 274 -9.03 13.17 -8.27
N ALA A 275 -9.16 12.15 -9.13
CA ALA A 275 -10.36 11.90 -9.93
C ALA A 275 -11.23 10.75 -9.40
N GLY A 276 -10.91 10.22 -8.22
CA GLY A 276 -11.61 9.10 -7.58
C GLY A 276 -10.95 7.75 -7.82
N PRO A 277 -11.47 6.68 -7.20
CA PRO A 277 -10.93 5.32 -7.36
C PRO A 277 -10.99 4.84 -8.80
N GLY A 278 -10.06 3.91 -9.13
CA GLY A 278 -10.05 3.19 -10.40
C GLY A 278 -10.55 1.76 -10.25
N MET A 279 -10.95 1.16 -11.35
CA MET A 279 -11.22 -0.27 -11.50
C MET A 279 -10.47 -0.77 -12.73
N PHE A 280 -9.60 -1.75 -12.57
CA PHE A 280 -8.93 -2.36 -13.70
C PHE A 280 -9.83 -3.40 -14.37
N LEU A 281 -10.07 -3.22 -15.67
CA LEU A 281 -10.88 -4.10 -16.50
C LEU A 281 -10.05 -5.23 -17.10
N TYR A 282 -8.75 -5.13 -16.99
CA TYR A 282 -7.74 -6.12 -17.33
C TYR A 282 -6.42 -5.69 -16.71
N ASP A 283 -5.69 -6.64 -16.18
CA ASP A 283 -4.27 -6.59 -15.88
C ASP A 283 -3.63 -7.92 -16.27
N SER A 284 -2.29 -8.06 -16.12
CA SER A 284 -1.58 -9.28 -16.55
C SER A 284 -1.94 -10.53 -15.73
N SER A 285 -2.50 -10.37 -14.55
CA SER A 285 -2.89 -11.46 -13.64
C SER A 285 -4.38 -11.77 -13.69
N THR A 286 -5.24 -10.77 -14.01
CA THR A 286 -6.68 -10.84 -13.83
C THR A 286 -7.48 -10.35 -15.04
N LEU A 287 -8.50 -11.11 -15.39
CA LEU A 287 -9.61 -10.67 -16.22
C LEU A 287 -10.89 -10.71 -15.36
N PRO A 288 -11.40 -9.57 -14.85
CA PRO A 288 -12.49 -9.57 -13.92
C PRO A 288 -13.80 -10.08 -14.51
N ASN A 289 -14.65 -10.65 -13.65
CA ASN A 289 -15.98 -11.11 -14.05
C ASN A 289 -16.84 -9.94 -14.55
N ARG A 290 -17.40 -10.04 -15.76
CA ARG A 290 -18.16 -8.94 -16.40
C ARG A 290 -19.42 -8.53 -15.61
N LYS A 291 -20.12 -9.47 -14.95
CA LYS A 291 -21.29 -9.16 -14.13
C LYS A 291 -20.88 -8.44 -12.85
N LEU A 292 -19.73 -8.82 -12.25
CA LEU A 292 -19.15 -8.10 -11.12
C LEU A 292 -18.74 -6.67 -11.51
N VAL A 293 -18.08 -6.49 -12.65
CA VAL A 293 -17.74 -5.16 -13.20
C VAL A 293 -19.00 -4.30 -13.37
N ALA A 294 -20.08 -4.87 -13.91
CA ALA A 294 -21.35 -4.17 -14.07
C ALA A 294 -21.98 -3.80 -12.71
N PHE A 295 -21.88 -4.70 -11.72
CA PHE A 295 -22.33 -4.44 -10.36
C PHE A 295 -21.56 -3.28 -9.72
N VAL A 296 -20.22 -3.27 -9.79
CA VAL A 296 -19.38 -2.18 -9.27
C VAL A 296 -19.75 -0.84 -9.91
N ARG A 297 -19.86 -0.79 -11.24
CA ARG A 297 -20.27 0.44 -11.98
C ARG A 297 -21.65 0.95 -11.55
N LYS A 298 -22.62 0.05 -11.42
CA LYS A 298 -23.97 0.39 -10.97
C LYS A 298 -23.95 0.94 -9.54
N THR A 299 -23.22 0.30 -8.65
CA THR A 299 -23.11 0.71 -7.23
C THR A 299 -22.48 2.09 -7.12
N ALA A 300 -21.36 2.34 -7.81
CA ALA A 300 -20.70 3.66 -7.85
C ALA A 300 -21.66 4.74 -8.36
N ALA A 301 -22.34 4.50 -9.48
CA ALA A 301 -23.30 5.44 -10.06
C ALA A 301 -24.49 5.72 -9.13
N THR A 302 -25.03 4.68 -8.47
CA THR A 302 -26.15 4.83 -7.52
C THR A 302 -25.75 5.63 -6.28
N ALA A 303 -24.50 5.45 -5.82
CA ALA A 303 -23.95 6.19 -4.68
C ALA A 303 -23.43 7.60 -5.06
N GLY A 304 -23.47 7.97 -6.35
CA GLY A 304 -22.93 9.25 -6.82
C GLY A 304 -21.41 9.39 -6.67
N LEU A 305 -20.69 8.25 -6.66
CA LEU A 305 -19.23 8.21 -6.48
C LEU A 305 -18.53 8.21 -7.84
N PRO A 306 -17.41 8.92 -7.96
CA PRO A 306 -16.58 8.82 -9.15
C PRO A 306 -15.97 7.41 -9.24
N LEU A 307 -15.84 6.89 -10.45
CA LEU A 307 -15.17 5.63 -10.74
C LEU A 307 -14.47 5.73 -12.10
N GLN A 308 -13.15 5.63 -12.08
CA GLN A 308 -12.33 5.54 -13.28
C GLN A 308 -12.20 4.07 -13.70
N THR A 309 -11.88 3.82 -14.97
CA THR A 309 -11.60 2.44 -15.44
C THR A 309 -10.38 2.44 -16.34
N ASP A 310 -9.59 1.36 -16.28
CA ASP A 310 -8.42 1.20 -17.13
C ASP A 310 -8.18 -0.25 -17.54
N LEU A 311 -7.26 -0.46 -18.48
CA LEU A 311 -6.70 -1.74 -18.89
C LEU A 311 -5.17 -1.59 -18.88
N VAL A 312 -4.50 -2.29 -17.98
CA VAL A 312 -3.08 -2.09 -17.73
C VAL A 312 -2.28 -3.35 -18.03
N GLN A 313 -1.39 -3.27 -19.02
CA GLN A 313 -0.46 -4.38 -19.31
C GLN A 313 0.75 -4.31 -18.38
N GLY A 314 1.26 -5.48 -17.99
CA GLY A 314 2.47 -5.58 -17.16
C GLY A 314 2.25 -5.23 -15.68
N TYR A 315 1.00 -5.08 -15.26
CA TYR A 315 0.57 -4.98 -13.87
C TYR A 315 -0.05 -6.32 -13.44
N GLY A 316 0.18 -6.73 -12.22
CA GLY A 316 -0.46 -7.91 -11.63
C GLY A 316 -0.72 -7.64 -10.16
N ASP A 317 -1.71 -8.29 -9.58
CA ASP A 317 -2.13 -8.11 -8.19
C ASP A 317 -2.74 -9.40 -7.62
N ASP A 318 -3.06 -9.36 -6.34
CA ASP A 318 -3.58 -10.49 -5.56
C ASP A 318 -4.89 -11.07 -6.12
N THR A 319 -5.66 -10.34 -6.95
CA THR A 319 -6.86 -10.88 -7.59
C THR A 319 -6.56 -12.06 -8.52
N GLY A 320 -5.38 -12.15 -9.11
CA GLY A 320 -4.98 -13.28 -9.97
C GLY A 320 -4.96 -14.61 -9.24
N GLU A 321 -4.42 -14.66 -8.03
CA GLU A 321 -4.41 -15.87 -7.20
C GLU A 321 -5.78 -16.12 -6.55
N ILE A 322 -6.51 -15.09 -6.15
CA ILE A 322 -7.88 -15.24 -5.65
C ILE A 322 -8.79 -15.78 -6.76
N GLN A 323 -8.69 -15.25 -7.99
CA GLN A 323 -9.48 -15.70 -9.14
C GLN A 323 -9.27 -17.18 -9.44
N SER A 324 -8.05 -17.66 -9.29
CA SER A 324 -7.67 -19.06 -9.56
C SER A 324 -8.01 -20.01 -8.42
N SER A 325 -8.47 -19.49 -7.27
CA SER A 325 -8.77 -20.28 -6.08
C SER A 325 -10.13 -21.01 -6.18
N ASN A 326 -10.31 -22.07 -5.38
CA ASN A 326 -11.59 -22.78 -5.17
C ASN A 326 -12.34 -23.22 -6.44
N GLY A 327 -11.62 -23.51 -7.51
CA GLY A 327 -12.23 -23.89 -8.80
C GLY A 327 -12.71 -22.69 -9.62
N GLY A 328 -12.32 -21.49 -9.24
CA GLY A 328 -12.62 -20.22 -9.88
C GLY A 328 -13.50 -19.31 -9.03
N THR A 329 -12.97 -18.14 -8.67
CA THR A 329 -13.67 -17.12 -7.85
C THR A 329 -13.80 -15.83 -8.67
N PRO A 330 -15.02 -15.30 -8.87
CA PRO A 330 -15.17 -13.98 -9.48
C PRO A 330 -14.43 -12.90 -8.69
N THR A 331 -13.57 -12.13 -9.34
CA THR A 331 -12.76 -11.08 -8.71
C THR A 331 -12.84 -9.78 -9.46
N VAL A 332 -12.47 -8.69 -8.78
CA VAL A 332 -12.22 -7.37 -9.36
C VAL A 332 -11.12 -6.66 -8.57
N ASN A 333 -10.21 -6.00 -9.28
CA ASN A 333 -9.21 -5.11 -8.71
C ASN A 333 -9.74 -3.67 -8.69
N LEU A 334 -9.77 -3.04 -7.51
CA LEU A 334 -10.12 -1.64 -7.29
C LEU A 334 -8.88 -0.90 -6.78
N VAL A 335 -8.55 0.23 -7.40
CA VAL A 335 -7.30 0.92 -7.11
C VAL A 335 -7.52 2.35 -6.57
N VAL A 336 -6.73 2.71 -5.56
CA VAL A 336 -6.53 4.11 -5.18
C VAL A 336 -5.40 4.66 -6.06
N PRO A 337 -5.62 5.76 -6.81
CA PRO A 337 -4.59 6.31 -7.68
C PRO A 337 -3.32 6.71 -6.92
N VAL A 338 -2.16 6.21 -7.36
CA VAL A 338 -0.84 6.53 -6.81
C VAL A 338 0.08 7.00 -7.93
N ARG A 339 0.63 8.20 -7.82
CA ARG A 339 1.75 8.61 -8.67
C ARG A 339 3.04 8.01 -8.16
N TYR A 340 3.89 7.57 -9.08
CA TYR A 340 5.24 7.05 -8.78
C TYR A 340 5.20 5.79 -7.90
N THR A 341 4.29 4.87 -8.17
CA THR A 341 4.37 3.51 -7.60
C THR A 341 5.71 2.87 -7.96
N HIS A 342 6.14 1.88 -7.19
CA HIS A 342 7.42 1.17 -7.41
C HIS A 342 8.65 2.11 -7.40
N ALA A 343 8.59 3.14 -6.53
CA ALA A 343 9.69 4.05 -6.24
C ALA A 343 9.73 4.39 -4.75
N HIS A 344 10.78 5.09 -4.29
CA HIS A 344 10.91 5.51 -2.89
C HIS A 344 9.77 6.42 -2.42
N ASN A 345 9.24 7.23 -3.35
CA ASN A 345 8.25 8.25 -3.04
C ASN A 345 7.05 8.09 -3.96
N GLY A 346 5.90 7.80 -3.38
CA GLY A 346 4.62 7.85 -4.05
C GLY A 346 3.77 9.03 -3.58
N ILE A 347 2.77 9.41 -4.37
CA ILE A 347 1.81 10.47 -4.01
C ILE A 347 0.41 9.91 -4.12
N VAL A 348 -0.38 10.04 -3.03
CA VAL A 348 -1.81 9.72 -2.99
C VAL A 348 -2.64 10.96 -2.67
N ASN A 349 -3.93 10.92 -3.03
CA ASN A 349 -4.87 11.99 -2.72
C ASN A 349 -5.88 11.52 -1.67
N ARG A 350 -6.11 12.33 -0.64
CA ARG A 350 -7.07 12.04 0.44
C ARG A 350 -8.50 11.82 -0.08
N GLN A 351 -8.95 12.57 -1.07
CA GLN A 351 -10.30 12.42 -1.59
C GLN A 351 -10.49 11.11 -2.35
N ASP A 352 -9.44 10.62 -3.05
CA ASP A 352 -9.48 9.33 -3.72
C ASP A 352 -9.59 8.20 -2.69
N PHE A 353 -8.86 8.30 -1.58
CA PHE A 353 -8.98 7.39 -0.45
C PHE A 353 -10.39 7.41 0.14
N ASP A 354 -10.94 8.59 0.47
CA ASP A 354 -12.27 8.71 1.06
C ASP A 354 -13.35 8.15 0.11
N ASN A 355 -13.26 8.42 -1.20
CA ASN A 355 -14.16 7.88 -2.22
C ASN A 355 -14.05 6.36 -2.36
N MET A 356 -12.84 5.79 -2.24
CA MET A 356 -12.64 4.34 -2.26
C MET A 356 -13.29 3.69 -1.03
N VAL A 357 -13.11 4.24 0.15
CA VAL A 357 -13.78 3.74 1.36
C VAL A 357 -15.30 3.78 1.19
N ASP A 358 -15.86 4.87 0.66
CA ASP A 358 -17.29 4.99 0.39
C ASP A 358 -17.78 3.95 -0.61
N LEU A 359 -17.02 3.72 -1.68
CA LEU A 359 -17.32 2.69 -2.67
C LEU A 359 -17.29 1.29 -2.07
N MET A 360 -16.26 0.96 -1.29
CA MET A 360 -16.15 -0.34 -0.61
C MET A 360 -17.34 -0.57 0.33
N VAL A 361 -17.71 0.39 1.15
CA VAL A 361 -18.87 0.27 2.05
C VAL A 361 -20.15 0.03 1.24
N ALA A 362 -20.36 0.78 0.14
CA ALA A 362 -21.53 0.62 -0.71
C ALA A 362 -21.57 -0.77 -1.38
N LEU A 363 -20.44 -1.29 -1.85
CA LEU A 363 -20.35 -2.64 -2.44
C LEU A 363 -20.66 -3.72 -1.38
N LEU A 364 -19.98 -3.67 -0.23
CA LEU A 364 -20.04 -4.71 0.78
C LEU A 364 -21.42 -4.83 1.44
N THR A 365 -22.16 -3.75 1.54
CA THR A 365 -23.52 -3.76 2.09
C THR A 365 -24.59 -4.30 1.11
N HIS A 366 -24.27 -4.42 -0.19
CA HIS A 366 -25.20 -4.88 -1.23
C HIS A 366 -24.82 -6.23 -1.86
N LEU A 367 -23.73 -6.87 -1.46
CA LEU A 367 -23.31 -8.19 -1.93
C LEU A 367 -24.00 -9.30 -1.11
N ASP A 368 -25.33 -9.42 -1.26
CA ASP A 368 -26.11 -10.51 -0.69
C ASP A 368 -26.01 -11.80 -1.51
N GLN A 369 -26.63 -12.89 -1.03
CA GLN A 369 -26.61 -14.20 -1.70
C GLN A 369 -27.16 -14.10 -3.14
N ALA A 370 -28.29 -13.44 -3.34
CA ALA A 370 -28.92 -13.33 -4.67
C ALA A 370 -28.01 -12.58 -5.66
N THR A 371 -27.36 -11.53 -5.22
CA THR A 371 -26.39 -10.76 -6.03
C THR A 371 -25.18 -11.61 -6.41
N VAL A 372 -24.61 -12.34 -5.45
CA VAL A 372 -23.45 -13.20 -5.69
C VAL A 372 -23.83 -14.38 -6.61
N ASP A 373 -25.00 -15.00 -6.43
CA ASP A 373 -25.49 -16.05 -7.31
C ASP A 373 -25.65 -15.55 -8.76
N GLN A 374 -26.19 -14.35 -8.96
CA GLN A 374 -26.30 -13.73 -10.29
C GLN A 374 -24.91 -13.48 -10.92
N ILE A 375 -23.91 -13.04 -10.14
CA ILE A 375 -22.56 -12.82 -10.64
C ILE A 375 -21.93 -14.16 -11.06
N ARG A 376 -22.17 -15.22 -10.32
CA ARG A 376 -21.63 -16.57 -10.53
C ARG A 376 -22.44 -17.43 -11.51
N ASP A 377 -23.57 -16.97 -11.98
CA ASP A 377 -24.39 -17.69 -12.96
C ASP A 377 -23.79 -17.52 -14.36
N PHE A 378 -23.25 -18.59 -14.91
CA PHE A 378 -22.71 -18.68 -16.28
C PHE A 378 -23.68 -19.38 -17.24
N THR A 379 -24.93 -19.59 -16.83
CA THR A 379 -25.95 -20.17 -17.71
C THR A 379 -26.15 -19.28 -18.92
N PRO A 380 -26.08 -19.81 -20.17
CA PRO A 380 -26.37 -19.03 -21.34
C PRO A 380 -27.77 -18.43 -21.26
N GLN A 381 -27.88 -17.13 -21.46
CA GLN A 381 -29.18 -16.47 -21.59
C GLN A 381 -29.72 -16.76 -23.00
N PRO A 382 -31.01 -17.07 -23.18
CA PRO A 382 -31.61 -17.40 -24.47
C PRO A 382 -31.55 -16.24 -25.48
#